data_916019c82041dae8c0eef9962ad4dadd
#
_entry.id   916019c82041dae8c0eef9962ad4dadd
#
_cell.length_a   1.000
_cell.length_b   1.000
_cell.length_c   1.000
_cell.angle_alpha   90.00
_cell.angle_beta   90.00
_cell.angle_gamma   90.00
#
_symmetry.space_group_name_H-M   'P 1'
#
loop_
_entity.id
_entity.type
_entity.pdbx_description
1 polymer ?
#
loop_
_entity_poly.entity_id
_entity_poly.type
_entity_poly.pdbx_seq_one_letter_code
_entity_poly.pdbx_strand_id
1 'polypeptide(L)'
;IVVCWGCSSSPQDGAVSGGSTKNNHPPTVRLVTIVPNPLILAGPITAHVAADDPDGTEPTKRFQWIVNGIPVLGATGLELDTGRVTRGDMVALEVVVSDGQAESTPYRTAPVMVVNTPPLVSRVTIEADSPEKGNRVLAKVEALDPDHDDIQYLYRWWRNDKQVKEGEEN
;
A
#
# COMPACT_ATOMS: atom_id res chain seq x y z
N ILE A 1 63.04 20.73 -65.64
CA ILE A 1 63.34 19.83 -64.52
C ILE A 1 62.43 20.18 -63.41
N VAL A 2 61.39 19.42 -63.18
CA VAL A 2 60.51 19.57 -62.00
C VAL A 2 60.47 18.23 -61.31
N VAL A 3 60.91 18.21 -60.04
CA VAL A 3 60.92 17.05 -59.18
C VAL A 3 59.67 17.12 -58.32
N CYS A 4 58.75 16.18 -58.49
CA CYS A 4 57.61 16.03 -57.61
C CYS A 4 57.95 15.03 -56.50
N TRP A 5 57.91 15.48 -55.27
CA TRP A 5 57.98 14.64 -54.08
C TRP A 5 56.59 14.13 -53.69
N GLY A 6 56.47 12.82 -53.58
CA GLY A 6 55.22 12.18 -53.21
C GLY A 6 54.82 12.42 -51.75
N CYS A 7 53.62 12.80 -51.54
CA CYS A 7 52.97 12.72 -50.25
C CYS A 7 52.45 11.29 -50.01
N SER A 8 53.07 10.61 -49.06
CA SER A 8 52.56 9.35 -48.52
C SER A 8 51.49 9.69 -47.48
N SER A 9 50.24 9.48 -47.81
CA SER A 9 49.12 9.50 -46.86
C SER A 9 48.99 8.14 -46.24
N SER A 10 49.34 8.02 -44.96
CA SER A 10 49.05 6.86 -44.16
C SER A 10 47.50 6.80 -43.91
N PRO A 11 46.90 5.64 -44.01
CA PRO A 11 45.51 5.48 -43.55
C PRO A 11 45.51 5.59 -42.03
N GLN A 12 44.77 6.55 -41.50
CA GLN A 12 44.42 6.55 -40.07
C GLN A 12 43.36 5.46 -39.88
N ASP A 13 43.76 4.36 -39.27
CA ASP A 13 42.86 3.42 -38.67
C ASP A 13 42.00 4.15 -37.60
N GLY A 14 40.82 4.58 -38.01
CA GLY A 14 39.78 4.99 -37.11
C GLY A 14 39.39 3.75 -36.30
N ALA A 15 39.90 3.65 -35.07
CA ALA A 15 39.40 2.71 -34.09
C ALA A 15 37.93 3.08 -33.84
N VAL A 16 37.03 2.36 -34.50
CA VAL A 16 35.62 2.30 -34.13
C VAL A 16 35.60 1.67 -32.75
N SER A 17 35.48 2.50 -31.72
CA SER A 17 35.16 2.06 -30.37
C SER A 17 33.81 1.31 -30.51
N GLY A 18 33.88 0.01 -30.68
CA GLY A 18 32.71 -0.86 -30.54
C GLY A 18 32.23 -0.79 -29.11
N GLY A 19 31.35 0.16 -28.85
CA GLY A 19 30.56 0.14 -27.62
C GLY A 19 29.86 -1.22 -27.63
N SER A 20 30.23 -2.10 -26.72
CA SER A 20 29.48 -3.32 -26.44
C SER A 20 28.08 -2.87 -26.03
N THR A 21 27.14 -2.96 -26.94
CA THR A 21 25.73 -2.80 -26.57
C THR A 21 25.40 -3.96 -25.66
N LYS A 22 25.48 -3.73 -24.36
CA LYS A 22 25.02 -4.68 -23.36
C LYS A 22 23.58 -5.00 -23.71
N ASN A 23 23.27 -6.25 -23.99
CA ASN A 23 21.90 -6.66 -24.25
C ASN A 23 21.08 -6.33 -23.01
N ASN A 24 20.06 -5.48 -23.16
CA ASN A 24 19.15 -5.15 -22.08
C ASN A 24 18.18 -6.30 -21.83
N HIS A 25 18.00 -6.65 -20.58
CA HIS A 25 17.02 -7.62 -20.12
C HIS A 25 15.91 -6.88 -19.36
N PRO A 26 14.63 -7.20 -19.61
CA PRO A 26 13.55 -6.53 -18.92
C PRO A 26 13.58 -6.84 -17.41
N PRO A 27 13.22 -5.87 -16.55
CA PRO A 27 13.09 -6.07 -15.12
C PRO A 27 11.94 -7.03 -14.79
N THR A 28 11.94 -7.58 -13.58
CA THR A 28 10.93 -8.53 -13.11
C THR A 28 10.39 -8.17 -11.74
N VAL A 29 9.08 -8.36 -11.53
CA VAL A 29 8.46 -8.24 -10.21
C VAL A 29 8.72 -9.54 -9.44
N ARG A 30 9.32 -9.43 -8.23
CA ARG A 30 9.67 -10.57 -7.37
C ARG A 30 8.59 -10.88 -6.36
N LEU A 31 8.05 -9.84 -5.72
CA LEU A 31 7.08 -9.99 -4.65
C LEU A 31 6.16 -8.79 -4.63
N VAL A 32 4.87 -9.04 -4.45
CA VAL A 32 3.87 -8.03 -4.11
C VAL A 32 3.09 -8.52 -2.91
N THR A 33 3.04 -7.73 -1.84
CA THR A 33 2.19 -7.98 -0.67
C THR A 33 1.26 -6.81 -0.45
N ILE A 34 0.00 -7.10 -0.12
CA ILE A 34 -1.01 -6.11 0.25
C ILE A 34 -1.24 -6.22 1.75
N VAL A 35 -1.21 -5.09 2.45
CA VAL A 35 -1.42 -5.01 3.90
C VAL A 35 -2.53 -4.00 4.22
N PRO A 36 -3.25 -4.17 5.33
CA PRO A 36 -3.18 -5.26 6.31
C PRO A 36 -3.62 -6.61 5.75
N ASN A 37 -3.27 -7.70 6.41
CA ASN A 37 -3.75 -9.03 6.06
C ASN A 37 -4.25 -9.75 7.33
N PRO A 38 -5.58 -10.00 7.47
CA PRO A 38 -6.63 -9.77 6.47
C PRO A 38 -6.86 -8.28 6.17
N LEU A 39 -7.45 -7.97 5.00
CA LEU A 39 -7.81 -6.60 4.64
C LEU A 39 -8.98 -6.13 5.51
N ILE A 40 -8.77 -5.05 6.25
CA ILE A 40 -9.75 -4.35 7.08
C ILE A 40 -9.70 -2.85 6.79
N LEU A 41 -10.74 -2.10 7.12
CA LEU A 41 -10.88 -0.67 6.84
C LEU A 41 -10.38 0.24 7.97
N ALA A 42 -9.56 -0.28 8.90
CA ALA A 42 -9.03 0.49 10.04
C ALA A 42 -7.91 1.48 9.69
N GLY A 43 -7.46 1.49 8.44
CA GLY A 43 -6.40 2.37 7.94
C GLY A 43 -6.14 2.11 6.46
N PRO A 44 -5.16 2.79 5.84
CA PRO A 44 -4.89 2.66 4.42
C PRO A 44 -4.52 1.23 4.03
N ILE A 45 -4.98 0.80 2.86
CA ILE A 45 -4.53 -0.43 2.22
C ILE A 45 -3.26 -0.11 1.45
N THR A 46 -2.14 -0.74 1.82
CA THR A 46 -0.82 -0.41 1.26
C THR A 46 -0.21 -1.63 0.57
N ALA A 47 0.56 -1.41 -0.48
CA ALA A 47 1.32 -2.45 -1.16
C ALA A 47 2.83 -2.31 -0.89
N HIS A 48 3.48 -3.46 -0.69
CA HIS A 48 4.94 -3.57 -0.73
C HIS A 48 5.34 -4.35 -1.98
N VAL A 49 6.24 -3.78 -2.77
CA VAL A 49 6.66 -4.35 -4.07
C VAL A 49 8.17 -4.43 -4.13
N ALA A 50 8.68 -5.65 -4.33
CA ALA A 50 10.06 -5.91 -4.66
C ALA A 50 10.18 -6.27 -6.14
N ALA A 51 11.15 -5.68 -6.83
CA ALA A 51 11.44 -5.91 -8.23
C ALA A 51 12.97 -5.88 -8.44
N ASP A 52 13.45 -6.65 -9.40
CA ASP A 52 14.85 -6.71 -9.75
C ASP A 52 15.03 -6.55 -11.25
N ASP A 53 16.20 -6.06 -11.63
CA ASP A 53 16.67 -5.97 -13.00
C ASP A 53 17.98 -6.76 -13.15
N PRO A 54 18.08 -7.70 -14.13
CA PRO A 54 19.29 -8.49 -14.34
C PRO A 54 20.51 -7.66 -14.72
N ASP A 55 20.32 -6.46 -15.28
CA ASP A 55 21.39 -5.56 -15.69
C ASP A 55 21.83 -4.60 -14.57
N GLY A 56 21.14 -4.67 -13.41
CA GLY A 56 21.45 -3.92 -12.21
C GLY A 56 20.87 -2.50 -12.16
N THR A 57 19.93 -2.18 -13.06
CA THR A 57 19.20 -0.90 -13.06
C THR A 57 18.09 -0.95 -12.02
N GLU A 58 17.93 0.09 -11.18
CA GLU A 58 16.77 0.16 -10.26
C GLU A 58 15.49 0.44 -11.05
N PRO A 59 14.50 -0.50 -11.08
CA PRO A 59 13.33 -0.33 -11.90
C PRO A 59 12.35 0.70 -11.35
N THR A 60 11.79 1.52 -12.22
CA THR A 60 10.61 2.33 -11.92
C THR A 60 9.38 1.44 -11.85
N LYS A 61 8.39 1.80 -10.99
CA LYS A 61 7.22 0.98 -10.72
C LYS A 61 5.94 1.76 -11.06
N ARG A 62 5.01 1.12 -11.76
CA ARG A 62 3.66 1.64 -12.03
C ARG A 62 2.65 0.69 -11.41
N PHE A 63 1.58 1.25 -10.83
CA PHE A 63 0.58 0.52 -10.09
C PHE A 63 -0.81 0.81 -10.64
N GLN A 64 -1.71 -0.17 -10.53
CA GLN A 64 -3.13 -0.01 -10.76
C GLN A 64 -3.90 -0.90 -9.78
N TRP A 65 -4.62 -0.28 -8.86
CA TRP A 65 -5.53 -0.99 -7.97
C TRP A 65 -6.79 -1.43 -8.71
N ILE A 66 -7.29 -2.61 -8.36
CA ILE A 66 -8.40 -3.27 -8.99
C ILE A 66 -9.34 -3.73 -7.88
N VAL A 67 -10.62 -3.35 -7.95
CA VAL A 67 -11.66 -3.75 -7.01
C VAL A 67 -12.75 -4.50 -7.79
N ASN A 68 -13.10 -5.69 -7.33
CA ASN A 68 -14.08 -6.58 -7.99
C ASN A 68 -13.80 -6.80 -9.49
N GLY A 69 -12.53 -6.88 -9.85
CA GLY A 69 -12.07 -7.05 -11.22
C GLY A 69 -12.04 -5.78 -12.07
N ILE A 70 -12.44 -4.62 -11.53
CA ILE A 70 -12.51 -3.33 -12.24
C ILE A 70 -11.37 -2.43 -11.77
N PRO A 71 -10.56 -1.84 -12.68
CA PRO A 71 -9.54 -0.86 -12.32
C PRO A 71 -10.17 0.38 -11.65
N VAL A 72 -9.60 0.79 -10.51
CA VAL A 72 -10.03 1.98 -9.77
C VAL A 72 -9.38 3.21 -10.37
N LEU A 73 -10.17 4.10 -10.94
CA LEU A 73 -9.66 5.29 -11.63
C LEU A 73 -8.80 6.17 -10.70
N GLY A 74 -7.56 6.44 -11.12
CA GLY A 74 -6.61 7.28 -10.39
C GLY A 74 -5.94 6.59 -9.19
N ALA A 75 -6.25 5.32 -8.90
CA ALA A 75 -5.58 4.55 -7.86
C ALA A 75 -4.30 3.91 -8.42
N THR A 76 -3.27 4.73 -8.61
CA THR A 76 -1.98 4.37 -9.23
C THR A 76 -0.78 4.53 -8.28
N GLY A 77 -1.03 4.74 -6.98
CA GLY A 77 -0.02 4.79 -5.93
C GLY A 77 0.14 3.47 -5.19
N LEU A 78 1.04 3.45 -4.20
CA LEU A 78 1.25 2.31 -3.30
C LEU A 78 0.09 2.12 -2.31
N GLU A 79 -0.74 3.13 -2.12
CA GLU A 79 -1.88 3.11 -1.20
C GLU A 79 -3.19 3.17 -1.96
N LEU A 80 -4.16 2.41 -1.49
CA LEU A 80 -5.57 2.49 -1.89
C LEU A 80 -6.35 3.13 -0.75
N ASP A 81 -7.07 4.20 -1.08
CA ASP A 81 -8.00 4.85 -0.16
C ASP A 81 -9.15 3.91 0.22
N THR A 82 -9.34 3.68 1.52
CA THR A 82 -10.40 2.82 2.05
C THR A 82 -11.81 3.32 1.75
N GLY A 83 -12.00 4.62 1.49
CA GLY A 83 -13.26 5.17 1.01
C GLY A 83 -13.69 4.67 -0.38
N ARG A 84 -12.84 3.88 -1.05
CA ARG A 84 -13.13 3.29 -2.37
C ARG A 84 -13.47 1.81 -2.33
N VAL A 85 -13.50 1.22 -1.16
CA VAL A 85 -13.78 -0.20 -0.94
C VAL A 85 -14.73 -0.37 0.24
N THR A 86 -15.47 -1.47 0.23
CA THR A 86 -16.39 -1.85 1.29
C THR A 86 -16.14 -3.30 1.70
N ARG A 87 -16.65 -3.70 2.86
CA ARG A 87 -16.64 -5.09 3.29
C ARG A 87 -17.23 -6.01 2.22
N GLY A 88 -16.53 -7.09 1.89
CA GLY A 88 -16.89 -8.06 0.86
C GLY A 88 -16.24 -7.80 -0.50
N ASP A 89 -15.66 -6.62 -0.72
CA ASP A 89 -14.95 -6.33 -1.98
C ASP A 89 -13.68 -7.17 -2.12
N MET A 90 -13.36 -7.51 -3.37
CA MET A 90 -12.16 -8.25 -3.75
C MET A 90 -11.13 -7.26 -4.32
N VAL A 91 -10.03 -7.06 -3.59
CA VAL A 91 -8.98 -6.10 -3.93
C VAL A 91 -7.77 -6.81 -4.52
N ALA A 92 -7.26 -6.33 -5.64
CA ALA A 92 -6.01 -6.77 -6.26
C ALA A 92 -5.18 -5.58 -6.70
N LEU A 93 -3.87 -5.81 -6.91
CA LEU A 93 -2.95 -4.83 -7.46
C LEU A 93 -2.28 -5.38 -8.71
N GLU A 94 -2.25 -4.59 -9.77
CA GLU A 94 -1.42 -4.83 -10.94
C GLU A 94 -0.19 -3.94 -10.89
N VAL A 95 0.97 -4.52 -11.19
CA VAL A 95 2.28 -3.86 -11.14
C VAL A 95 2.99 -4.11 -12.45
N VAL A 96 3.54 -3.05 -13.04
CA VAL A 96 4.47 -3.09 -14.17
C VAL A 96 5.74 -2.35 -13.75
N VAL A 97 6.90 -2.93 -14.04
CA VAL A 97 8.19 -2.32 -13.76
C VAL A 97 8.97 -2.07 -15.04
N SER A 98 9.76 -1.00 -15.07
CA SER A 98 10.54 -0.58 -16.24
C SER A 98 11.91 -0.06 -15.84
N ASP A 99 12.94 -0.45 -16.60
CA ASP A 99 14.31 0.06 -16.54
C ASP A 99 14.55 1.30 -17.42
N GLY A 100 13.49 1.76 -18.13
CA GLY A 100 13.55 2.85 -19.10
C GLY A 100 13.83 2.41 -20.54
N GLN A 101 14.18 1.16 -20.78
CA GLN A 101 14.39 0.56 -22.10
C GLN A 101 13.37 -0.55 -22.40
N ALA A 102 13.01 -1.31 -21.37
CA ALA A 102 12.05 -2.40 -21.44
C ALA A 102 11.08 -2.37 -20.24
N GLU A 103 9.94 -3.04 -20.40
CA GLU A 103 8.96 -3.23 -19.34
C GLU A 103 8.79 -4.71 -19.01
N SER A 104 8.48 -5.00 -17.74
CA SER A 104 8.07 -6.34 -17.35
C SER A 104 6.72 -6.73 -17.96
N THR A 105 6.43 -8.02 -17.99
CA THR A 105 5.03 -8.45 -18.10
C THR A 105 4.26 -7.92 -16.88
N PRO A 106 2.98 -7.49 -17.04
CA PRO A 106 2.17 -7.09 -15.91
C PRO A 106 2.04 -8.22 -14.89
N TYR A 107 2.34 -7.92 -13.62
CA TYR A 107 2.13 -8.82 -12.50
C TYR A 107 0.86 -8.43 -11.76
N ARG A 108 -0.09 -9.33 -11.68
CA ARG A 108 -1.34 -9.11 -10.94
C ARG A 108 -1.41 -10.04 -9.73
N THR A 109 -1.69 -9.49 -8.55
CA THR A 109 -1.87 -10.27 -7.34
C THR A 109 -3.15 -11.12 -7.42
N ALA A 110 -3.20 -12.20 -6.63
CA ALA A 110 -4.47 -12.81 -6.30
C ALA A 110 -5.35 -11.77 -5.59
N PRO A 111 -6.67 -11.75 -5.85
CA PRO A 111 -7.56 -10.84 -5.15
C PRO A 111 -7.70 -11.24 -3.68
N VAL A 112 -7.73 -10.23 -2.80
CA VAL A 112 -7.90 -10.38 -1.34
C VAL A 112 -9.22 -9.74 -0.94
N MET A 113 -10.02 -10.46 -0.17
CA MET A 113 -11.32 -9.96 0.29
C MET A 113 -11.17 -9.00 1.47
N VAL A 114 -11.90 -7.89 1.43
CA VAL A 114 -12.08 -6.98 2.57
C VAL A 114 -13.03 -7.64 3.56
N VAL A 115 -12.53 -7.92 4.76
CA VAL A 115 -13.32 -8.52 5.84
C VAL A 115 -13.82 -7.45 6.81
N ASN A 116 -14.70 -7.86 7.72
CA ASN A 116 -15.22 -6.98 8.76
C ASN A 116 -14.11 -6.32 9.58
N THR A 117 -14.26 -5.03 9.83
CA THR A 117 -13.39 -4.25 10.70
C THR A 117 -14.09 -4.10 12.05
N PRO A 118 -13.46 -4.47 13.17
CA PRO A 118 -14.08 -4.24 14.47
C PRO A 118 -14.20 -2.74 14.76
N PRO A 119 -15.20 -2.32 15.58
CA PRO A 119 -15.37 -0.93 15.97
C PRO A 119 -14.16 -0.40 16.74
N LEU A 120 -13.87 0.89 16.55
CA LEU A 120 -12.77 1.61 17.17
C LEU A 120 -13.31 2.57 18.22
N VAL A 121 -12.90 2.41 19.47
CA VAL A 121 -13.17 3.39 20.54
C VAL A 121 -12.12 4.48 20.47
N SER A 122 -12.55 5.72 20.17
CA SER A 122 -11.65 6.88 20.05
C SER A 122 -11.52 7.63 21.39
N ARG A 123 -12.58 7.62 22.21
CA ARG A 123 -12.59 8.32 23.49
C ARG A 123 -13.54 7.67 24.49
N VAL A 124 -13.13 7.66 25.75
CA VAL A 124 -14.00 7.40 26.90
C VAL A 124 -13.83 8.53 27.90
N THR A 125 -14.93 9.18 28.29
CA THR A 125 -14.94 10.20 29.34
C THR A 125 -15.87 9.78 30.46
N ILE A 126 -15.49 10.11 31.71
CA ILE A 126 -16.30 9.89 32.89
C ILE A 126 -16.80 11.25 33.39
N GLU A 127 -18.11 11.42 33.43
CA GLU A 127 -18.76 12.62 33.97
C GLU A 127 -19.41 12.31 35.32
N ALA A 128 -19.15 13.14 36.31
CA ALA A 128 -19.78 13.08 37.61
C ALA A 128 -20.17 14.50 38.06
N ASP A 129 -21.41 14.70 38.45
CA ASP A 129 -21.87 16.00 38.92
C ASP A 129 -21.17 16.41 40.23
N SER A 130 -20.81 15.44 41.06
CA SER A 130 -20.01 15.61 42.28
C SER A 130 -19.45 14.25 42.72
N PRO A 131 -18.22 14.19 43.27
CA PRO A 131 -17.62 12.93 43.72
C PRO A 131 -18.26 12.40 45.03
N GLU A 132 -19.36 12.94 45.47
CA GLU A 132 -20.04 12.56 46.73
C GLU A 132 -20.76 11.20 46.58
N LYS A 133 -20.90 10.52 47.73
CA LYS A 133 -21.55 9.22 47.79
C LYS A 133 -23.05 9.36 47.42
N GLY A 134 -23.46 8.54 46.43
CA GLY A 134 -24.84 8.48 45.96
C GLY A 134 -25.11 9.26 44.68
N ASN A 135 -24.14 10.02 44.18
CA ASN A 135 -24.27 10.71 42.91
C ASN A 135 -24.04 9.78 41.72
N ARG A 136 -24.64 10.14 40.61
CA ARG A 136 -24.57 9.40 39.35
C ARG A 136 -23.24 9.68 38.67
N VAL A 137 -22.61 8.63 38.15
CA VAL A 137 -21.43 8.70 37.31
C VAL A 137 -21.81 8.16 35.94
N LEU A 138 -21.52 8.92 34.90
CA LEU A 138 -21.82 8.56 33.51
C LEU A 138 -20.51 8.33 32.74
N ALA A 139 -20.50 7.30 31.92
CA ALA A 139 -19.48 7.16 30.91
C ALA A 139 -20.03 7.64 29.56
N LYS A 140 -19.25 8.48 28.87
CA LYS A 140 -19.49 8.82 27.45
C LYS A 140 -18.43 8.15 26.62
N VAL A 141 -18.86 7.44 25.58
CA VAL A 141 -17.98 6.73 24.66
C VAL A 141 -18.16 7.31 23.26
N GLU A 142 -17.06 7.65 22.62
CA GLU A 142 -17.01 7.96 21.21
C GLU A 142 -16.38 6.77 20.51
N ALA A 143 -17.13 6.13 19.61
CA ALA A 143 -16.69 4.98 18.84
C ALA A 143 -17.19 5.09 17.40
N LEU A 144 -16.45 4.50 16.49
CA LEU A 144 -16.78 4.43 15.07
C LEU A 144 -16.55 3.01 14.58
N ASP A 145 -17.49 2.48 13.81
CA ASP A 145 -17.28 1.29 13.02
C ASP A 145 -16.98 1.68 11.57
N PRO A 146 -15.81 1.27 11.00
CA PRO A 146 -15.44 1.62 9.63
C PRO A 146 -16.36 0.98 8.57
N ASP A 147 -17.03 -0.13 8.89
CA ASP A 147 -18.00 -0.80 8.03
C ASP A 147 -19.42 -0.25 8.22
N HIS A 148 -19.60 0.71 9.15
CA HIS A 148 -20.90 1.32 9.53
C HIS A 148 -21.86 0.32 10.17
N ASP A 149 -21.33 -0.70 10.86
CA ASP A 149 -22.14 -1.63 11.65
C ASP A 149 -22.63 -0.97 12.95
N ASP A 150 -23.75 -1.43 13.46
CA ASP A 150 -24.28 -0.99 14.75
C ASP A 150 -23.35 -1.40 15.90
N ILE A 151 -22.95 -0.44 16.72
CA ILE A 151 -22.02 -0.69 17.83
C ILE A 151 -22.83 -1.00 19.09
N GLN A 152 -22.53 -2.13 19.71
CA GLN A 152 -23.04 -2.50 21.01
C GLN A 152 -21.98 -2.24 22.07
N TYR A 153 -22.40 -1.67 23.21
CA TYR A 153 -21.49 -1.28 24.29
C TYR A 153 -21.67 -2.17 25.51
N LEU A 154 -20.55 -2.70 26.02
CA LEU A 154 -20.48 -3.38 27.30
C LEU A 154 -19.63 -2.56 28.26
N TYR A 155 -20.23 -2.10 29.37
CA TYR A 155 -19.56 -1.28 30.37
C TYR A 155 -19.20 -2.12 31.58
N ARG A 156 -17.93 -2.02 32.01
CA ARG A 156 -17.44 -2.59 33.26
C ARG A 156 -16.85 -1.48 34.12
N TRP A 157 -17.40 -1.31 35.35
CA TRP A 157 -16.95 -0.31 36.28
C TRP A 157 -16.08 -0.92 37.35
N TRP A 158 -14.97 -0.27 37.61
CA TRP A 158 -14.01 -0.68 38.60
C TRP A 158 -13.81 0.42 39.66
N ARG A 159 -13.64 0.01 40.92
CA ARG A 159 -13.28 0.89 42.02
C ARG A 159 -12.22 0.22 42.88
N ASN A 160 -11.03 0.83 43.01
CA ASN A 160 -9.89 0.26 43.75
C ASN A 160 -9.63 -1.18 43.33
N ASP A 161 -9.45 -1.42 42.01
CA ASP A 161 -9.19 -2.72 41.36
C ASP A 161 -10.26 -3.80 41.58
N LYS A 162 -11.42 -3.43 42.12
CA LYS A 162 -12.57 -4.31 42.28
C LYS A 162 -13.67 -3.94 41.32
N GLN A 163 -14.15 -4.87 40.52
CA GLN A 163 -15.32 -4.68 39.66
C GLN A 163 -16.57 -4.44 40.54
N VAL A 164 -17.30 -3.35 40.28
CA VAL A 164 -18.46 -2.95 41.04
C VAL A 164 -19.76 -3.00 40.26
N LYS A 165 -19.70 -2.94 38.93
CA LYS A 165 -20.87 -3.02 38.05
C LYS A 165 -20.45 -3.54 36.67
N GLU A 166 -21.36 -4.27 36.05
CA GLU A 166 -21.35 -4.63 34.64
C GLU A 166 -22.76 -4.43 34.08
N GLY A 167 -22.88 -3.98 32.83
CA GLY A 167 -24.15 -3.80 32.14
C GLY A 167 -23.96 -3.38 30.69
N GLU A 168 -25.01 -3.63 29.93
CA GLU A 168 -25.15 -3.17 28.56
C GLU A 168 -26.03 -1.90 28.56
N GLU A 169 -25.71 -0.96 27.66
CA GLU A 169 -26.61 0.15 27.31
C GLU A 169 -26.93 0.03 25.81
N ASN A 170 -28.23 0.17 25.50
CA ASN A 170 -28.72 0.32 24.12
C ASN A 170 -28.75 1.81 23.75
#